data_b9eb121fd3e65da0fabcf5ecb7ae4ba7
#
_entry.id   b9eb121fd3e65da0fabcf5ecb7ae4ba7
#
_cell.length_a   1.000
_cell.length_b   1.000
_cell.length_c   1.000
_cell.angle_alpha   90.00
_cell.angle_beta   90.00
_cell.angle_gamma   90.00
#
_symmetry.space_group_name_H-M   'P 1'
#
loop_
_entity.id
_entity.type
_entity.pdbx_description
1 polymer ?
#
loop_
_entity_poly.entity_id
_entity_poly.type
_entity_poly.pdbx_seq_one_letter_code
_entity_poly.pdbx_strand_id
1 'polypeptide(L)'
;MSEKFSVLQCIRCGATYEATEVRYRCDCGDLLEVAHDLERLRFAFPDMRKRFAARAGSTQFPYASGVWRFHEMILPDLPMADIVSKPEGNTNLYRTAKLSRAFQTDRLYLKHEGENPTLSFKDRGMTTGVSWAKHLGMKIVACASTGDTSAAMAAYAAQVDDLRGVVFLPHNKISPEQLAQAIAYGAVTLALDTDFDGCMRLVQQVAERYPIYLLNSMNSLRIEGQKSIGLESIAQLGWRVPDWFVI
;
A
#
# COMPACT_ATOMS: atom_id res chain seq x y z
N MET A 1 27.77 -7.93 -4.33
CA MET A 1 26.49 -7.40 -3.80
C MET A 1 25.48 -7.52 -4.95
N SER A 2 24.39 -8.22 -4.77
CA SER A 2 23.32 -8.23 -5.79
C SER A 2 22.77 -6.81 -5.89
N GLU A 3 22.94 -6.17 -7.04
CA GLU A 3 22.33 -4.85 -7.28
C GLU A 3 20.81 -4.99 -7.11
N LYS A 4 20.21 -4.11 -6.34
CA LYS A 4 18.77 -4.10 -6.11
C LYS A 4 18.01 -3.71 -7.38
N PHE A 5 16.77 -4.14 -7.50
CA PHE A 5 15.90 -3.82 -8.63
C PHE A 5 15.23 -2.45 -8.48
N SER A 6 15.22 -1.88 -7.28
CA SER A 6 14.44 -0.69 -6.96
C SER A 6 15.23 0.32 -6.15
N VAL A 7 15.00 1.60 -6.44
CA VAL A 7 15.51 2.74 -5.70
C VAL A 7 14.38 3.72 -5.39
N LEU A 8 14.57 4.58 -4.40
CA LEU A 8 13.72 5.76 -4.25
C LEU A 8 14.25 6.84 -5.18
N GLN A 9 13.38 7.43 -5.99
CA GLN A 9 13.74 8.50 -6.92
C GLN A 9 12.87 9.72 -6.70
N CYS A 10 13.48 10.89 -6.73
CA CYS A 10 12.74 12.15 -6.64
C CYS A 10 11.98 12.43 -7.94
N ILE A 11 10.67 12.67 -7.83
CA ILE A 11 9.80 12.98 -8.97
C ILE A 11 10.15 14.31 -9.65
N ARG A 12 10.86 15.22 -8.96
CA ARG A 12 11.22 16.55 -9.47
C ARG A 12 12.64 16.63 -10.01
N CYS A 13 13.63 16.24 -9.21
CA CYS A 13 15.05 16.46 -9.56
C CYS A 13 15.77 15.18 -10.01
N GLY A 14 15.13 14.01 -9.92
CA GLY A 14 15.69 12.72 -10.33
C GLY A 14 16.75 12.15 -9.37
N ALA A 15 17.04 12.82 -8.24
CA ALA A 15 17.99 12.29 -7.25
C ALA A 15 17.50 10.93 -6.73
N THR A 16 18.43 9.99 -6.57
CA THR A 16 18.13 8.61 -6.16
C THR A 16 18.68 8.30 -4.77
N TYR A 17 17.99 7.45 -4.03
CA TYR A 17 18.34 6.99 -2.70
C TYR A 17 18.08 5.49 -2.59
N GLU A 18 18.77 4.83 -1.67
CA GLU A 18 18.52 3.42 -1.39
C GLU A 18 17.10 3.21 -0.86
N ALA A 19 16.39 2.20 -1.35
CA ALA A 19 15.03 1.89 -0.89
C ALA A 19 14.98 1.53 0.61
N THR A 20 16.09 1.09 1.18
CA THR A 20 16.24 0.79 2.62
C THR A 20 16.47 2.03 3.50
N GLU A 21 16.68 3.20 2.91
CA GLU A 21 16.74 4.46 3.64
C GLU A 21 15.32 4.88 4.05
N VAL A 22 15.11 5.16 5.34
CA VAL A 22 13.83 5.68 5.82
C VAL A 22 13.72 7.14 5.45
N ARG A 23 13.14 7.38 4.28
CA ARG A 23 13.04 8.72 3.68
C ARG A 23 11.69 8.89 3.02
N TYR A 24 11.06 10.03 3.24
CA TYR A 24 9.75 10.38 2.67
C TYR A 24 9.80 11.55 1.70
N ARG A 25 10.90 12.32 1.70
CA ARG A 25 11.12 13.46 0.83
C ARG A 25 12.56 13.50 0.34
N CYS A 26 12.74 14.05 -0.84
CA CYS A 26 14.03 14.41 -1.40
C CYS A 26 14.64 15.61 -0.65
N ASP A 27 15.96 15.79 -0.73
CA ASP A 27 16.64 16.98 -0.19
C ASP A 27 16.17 18.29 -0.86
N CYS A 28 15.60 18.21 -2.08
CA CYS A 28 14.95 19.35 -2.72
C CYS A 28 13.53 19.66 -2.18
N GLY A 29 13.04 18.86 -1.20
CA GLY A 29 11.74 19.00 -0.54
C GLY A 29 10.58 18.28 -1.24
N ASP A 30 10.79 17.74 -2.44
CA ASP A 30 9.72 17.07 -3.20
C ASP A 30 9.53 15.59 -2.82
N LEU A 31 8.46 14.97 -3.34
CA LEU A 31 8.12 13.58 -3.07
C LEU A 31 9.06 12.61 -3.80
N LEU A 32 9.06 11.39 -3.30
CA LEU A 32 9.80 10.27 -3.88
C LEU A 32 8.82 9.27 -4.51
N GLU A 33 9.27 8.59 -5.54
CA GLU A 33 8.63 7.39 -6.07
C GLU A 33 9.58 6.18 -5.95
N VAL A 34 9.06 4.98 -6.11
CA VAL A 34 9.87 3.78 -6.25
C VAL A 34 10.13 3.56 -7.74
N ALA A 35 11.37 3.77 -8.15
CA ALA A 35 11.80 3.51 -9.52
C ALA A 35 12.37 2.08 -9.63
N HIS A 36 11.76 1.28 -10.51
CA HIS A 36 12.20 -0.08 -10.79
C HIS A 36 13.05 -0.13 -12.07
N ASP A 37 14.11 -0.91 -12.06
CA ASP A 37 14.85 -1.28 -13.28
C ASP A 37 14.03 -2.32 -14.07
N LEU A 38 13.13 -1.82 -14.93
CA LEU A 38 12.20 -2.66 -15.69
C LEU A 38 12.90 -3.56 -16.69
N GLU A 39 14.03 -3.14 -17.28
CA GLU A 39 14.79 -3.98 -18.23
C GLU A 39 15.40 -5.16 -17.50
N ARG A 40 16.03 -4.92 -16.38
CA ARG A 40 16.63 -5.95 -15.55
C ARG A 40 15.58 -6.89 -14.94
N LEU A 41 14.43 -6.35 -14.48
CA LEU A 41 13.30 -7.16 -14.02
C LEU A 41 12.78 -8.06 -15.14
N ARG A 42 12.63 -7.55 -16.37
CA ARG A 42 12.20 -8.33 -17.52
C ARG A 42 13.18 -9.46 -17.86
N PHE A 43 14.47 -9.20 -17.72
CA PHE A 43 15.50 -10.21 -17.93
C PHE A 43 15.52 -11.27 -16.82
N ALA A 44 15.46 -10.83 -15.55
CA ALA A 44 15.50 -11.75 -14.39
C ALA A 44 14.22 -12.58 -14.24
N PHE A 45 13.08 -12.03 -14.66
CA PHE A 45 11.76 -12.68 -14.54
C PHE A 45 11.06 -12.75 -15.90
N PRO A 46 11.53 -13.62 -16.82
CA PRO A 46 10.86 -13.77 -18.11
C PRO A 46 9.43 -14.29 -17.92
N ASP A 47 8.56 -14.03 -18.89
CA ASP A 47 7.16 -14.48 -18.90
C ASP A 47 6.32 -14.04 -17.67
N MET A 48 6.52 -12.82 -17.17
CA MET A 48 5.79 -12.30 -15.99
C MET A 48 4.26 -12.51 -16.10
N ARG A 49 3.66 -12.30 -17.29
CA ARG A 49 2.21 -12.51 -17.48
C ARG A 49 1.81 -13.95 -17.19
N LYS A 50 2.57 -14.92 -17.66
CA LYS A 50 2.36 -16.35 -17.38
C LYS A 50 2.47 -16.64 -15.90
N ARG A 51 3.50 -16.07 -15.24
CA ARG A 51 3.74 -16.21 -13.82
C ARG A 51 2.58 -15.64 -12.99
N PHE A 52 2.13 -14.45 -13.33
CA PHE A 52 1.00 -13.81 -12.64
C PHE A 52 -0.32 -14.54 -12.88
N ALA A 53 -0.52 -15.08 -14.09
CA ALA A 53 -1.70 -15.89 -14.41
C ALA A 53 -1.69 -17.22 -13.64
N ALA A 54 -0.56 -17.88 -13.50
CA ALA A 54 -0.42 -19.12 -12.74
C ALA A 54 -0.69 -18.94 -11.23
N ARG A 55 -0.48 -17.74 -10.70
CA ARG A 55 -0.78 -17.38 -9.30
C ARG A 55 -2.23 -16.94 -9.10
N ALA A 56 -3.00 -16.72 -10.15
CA ALA A 56 -4.39 -16.29 -10.04
C ALA A 56 -5.21 -17.38 -9.33
N GLY A 57 -5.97 -16.99 -8.29
CA GLY A 57 -6.76 -17.91 -7.49
C GLY A 57 -5.95 -18.84 -6.57
N SER A 58 -4.64 -18.60 -6.39
CA SER A 58 -3.83 -19.34 -5.44
C SER A 58 -4.33 -19.11 -4.00
N THR A 59 -4.35 -20.18 -3.21
CA THR A 59 -4.60 -20.13 -1.77
C THR A 59 -3.32 -20.17 -0.94
N GLN A 60 -2.15 -20.26 -1.61
CA GLN A 60 -0.85 -20.36 -0.95
C GLN A 60 -0.28 -18.99 -0.66
N PHE A 61 0.27 -18.82 0.55
CA PHE A 61 1.02 -17.63 0.92
C PHE A 61 2.30 -17.48 0.08
N PRO A 62 2.65 -16.26 -0.34
CA PRO A 62 1.89 -15.01 -0.24
C PRO A 62 0.93 -14.77 -1.42
N TYR A 63 0.86 -15.69 -2.38
CA TYR A 63 0.16 -15.52 -3.66
C TYR A 63 -1.37 -15.60 -3.59
N ALA A 64 -1.92 -15.92 -2.41
CA ALA A 64 -3.33 -15.70 -2.12
C ALA A 64 -3.73 -14.21 -2.16
N SER A 65 -2.74 -13.31 -2.03
CA SER A 65 -2.92 -11.87 -2.12
C SER A 65 -2.97 -11.38 -3.57
N GLY A 66 -3.91 -10.50 -3.88
CA GLY A 66 -3.98 -9.76 -5.14
C GLY A 66 -2.85 -8.74 -5.32
N VAL A 67 -2.10 -8.43 -4.26
CA VAL A 67 -0.89 -7.62 -4.31
C VAL A 67 0.32 -8.49 -4.60
N TRP A 68 0.56 -9.51 -3.78
CA TRP A 68 1.79 -10.30 -3.84
C TRP A 68 1.84 -11.30 -4.98
N ARG A 69 0.70 -11.58 -5.64
CA ARG A 69 0.75 -12.32 -6.91
C ARG A 69 1.59 -11.58 -7.97
N PHE A 70 1.74 -10.26 -7.84
CA PHE A 70 2.54 -9.38 -8.69
C PHE A 70 3.88 -8.97 -8.03
N HIS A 71 4.41 -9.75 -7.10
CA HIS A 71 5.57 -9.44 -6.27
C HIS A 71 6.71 -8.78 -7.05
N GLU A 72 7.07 -9.33 -8.23
CA GLU A 72 8.16 -8.84 -9.06
C GLU A 72 7.95 -7.42 -9.60
N MET A 73 6.69 -6.96 -9.64
CA MET A 73 6.32 -5.60 -10.09
C MET A 73 5.97 -4.66 -8.93
N ILE A 74 5.86 -5.20 -7.72
CA ILE A 74 5.48 -4.44 -6.52
C ILE A 74 6.72 -4.11 -5.69
N LEU A 75 7.36 -5.12 -5.09
CA LEU A 75 8.58 -4.97 -4.30
C LEU A 75 9.50 -6.16 -4.55
N PRO A 76 10.18 -6.22 -5.72
CA PRO A 76 11.00 -7.38 -6.12
C PRO A 76 12.16 -7.66 -5.16
N ASP A 77 12.63 -6.65 -4.44
CA ASP A 77 13.74 -6.76 -3.50
C ASP A 77 13.32 -7.19 -2.08
N LEU A 78 12.01 -7.28 -1.81
CA LEU A 78 11.51 -7.69 -0.50
C LEU A 78 11.58 -9.22 -0.35
N PRO A 79 12.26 -9.75 0.69
CA PRO A 79 12.27 -11.18 0.95
C PRO A 79 10.86 -11.71 1.28
N MET A 80 10.53 -12.91 0.78
CA MET A 80 9.22 -13.55 1.03
C MET A 80 8.91 -13.72 2.53
N ALA A 81 9.93 -13.94 3.37
CA ALA A 81 9.80 -14.10 4.81
C ALA A 81 9.34 -12.81 5.53
N ASP A 82 9.54 -11.65 4.90
CA ASP A 82 9.17 -10.36 5.46
C ASP A 82 7.77 -9.91 5.04
N ILE A 83 7.13 -10.63 4.12
CA ILE A 83 5.78 -10.32 3.66
C ILE A 83 4.77 -10.49 4.81
N VAL A 84 3.93 -9.49 4.97
CA VAL A 84 2.78 -9.45 5.87
C VAL A 84 1.53 -9.29 5.02
N SER A 85 0.63 -10.25 5.03
CA SER A 85 -0.56 -10.24 4.17
C SER A 85 -1.80 -10.78 4.89
N LYS A 86 -2.95 -10.22 4.57
CA LYS A 86 -4.29 -10.66 4.98
C LYS A 86 -5.13 -11.02 3.76
N PRO A 87 -4.62 -11.80 2.81
CA PRO A 87 -5.01 -12.00 1.40
C PRO A 87 -5.82 -10.84 0.76
N GLU A 88 -5.29 -9.62 0.91
CA GLU A 88 -5.88 -8.42 0.31
C GLU A 88 -5.81 -8.43 -1.23
N GLY A 89 -6.63 -7.62 -1.86
CA GLY A 89 -6.76 -7.62 -3.31
C GLY A 89 -7.64 -8.74 -3.82
N ASN A 90 -7.45 -9.17 -5.06
CA ASN A 90 -8.34 -10.09 -5.78
C ASN A 90 -9.81 -9.64 -5.77
N THR A 91 -10.04 -8.33 -5.67
CA THR A 91 -11.37 -7.74 -5.63
C THR A 91 -12.05 -7.85 -6.98
N ASN A 92 -13.38 -7.88 -6.97
CA ASN A 92 -14.13 -8.06 -8.19
C ASN A 92 -14.10 -6.84 -9.11
N LEU A 93 -14.11 -7.11 -10.41
CA LEU A 93 -14.31 -6.13 -11.47
C LEU A 93 -15.71 -6.32 -12.05
N TYR A 94 -16.66 -5.51 -11.59
CA TYR A 94 -18.06 -5.64 -11.96
C TYR A 94 -18.38 -4.96 -13.30
N ARG A 95 -19.22 -5.62 -14.09
CA ARG A 95 -19.91 -5.04 -15.23
C ARG A 95 -21.41 -5.14 -15.00
N THR A 96 -22.11 -4.00 -14.97
CA THR A 96 -23.55 -3.99 -14.69
C THR A 96 -24.34 -3.46 -15.85
N ALA A 97 -25.40 -4.18 -16.26
CA ALA A 97 -26.28 -3.77 -17.33
C ALA A 97 -27.00 -2.44 -17.02
N LYS A 98 -27.26 -2.15 -15.74
CA LYS A 98 -27.89 -0.89 -15.31
C LYS A 98 -27.00 0.31 -15.61
N LEU A 99 -25.71 0.23 -15.26
CA LEU A 99 -24.76 1.30 -15.53
C LEU A 99 -24.45 1.41 -17.02
N SER A 100 -24.30 0.27 -17.70
CA SER A 100 -24.07 0.26 -19.17
C SER A 100 -25.19 1.01 -19.91
N ARG A 101 -26.45 0.82 -19.52
CA ARG A 101 -27.58 1.58 -20.09
C ARG A 101 -27.55 3.05 -19.71
N ALA A 102 -27.29 3.37 -18.43
CA ALA A 102 -27.29 4.76 -17.97
C ALA A 102 -26.21 5.61 -18.64
N PHE A 103 -25.04 5.04 -18.91
CA PHE A 103 -23.91 5.71 -19.54
C PHE A 103 -23.76 5.40 -21.05
N GLN A 104 -24.73 4.68 -21.63
CA GLN A 104 -24.75 4.30 -23.05
C GLN A 104 -23.43 3.67 -23.53
N THR A 105 -22.82 2.83 -22.68
CA THR A 105 -21.57 2.13 -22.98
C THR A 105 -21.58 0.72 -22.40
N ASP A 106 -21.02 -0.23 -23.11
CA ASP A 106 -20.83 -1.59 -22.66
C ASP A 106 -19.43 -1.87 -22.08
N ARG A 107 -18.57 -0.83 -22.04
CA ARG A 107 -17.18 -0.88 -21.58
C ARG A 107 -16.96 -0.22 -20.22
N LEU A 108 -18.00 -0.04 -19.40
CA LEU A 108 -17.88 0.48 -18.05
C LEU A 108 -17.74 -0.68 -17.06
N TYR A 109 -16.66 -0.60 -16.25
CA TYR A 109 -16.34 -1.56 -15.22
C TYR A 109 -16.17 -0.84 -13.87
N LEU A 110 -16.54 -1.50 -12.79
CA LEU A 110 -16.37 -1.02 -11.41
C LEU A 110 -15.43 -1.97 -10.66
N LYS A 111 -14.26 -1.48 -10.27
CA LYS A 111 -13.35 -2.17 -9.39
C LYS A 111 -13.75 -1.92 -7.94
N HIS A 112 -14.18 -2.97 -7.22
CA HIS A 112 -14.77 -2.83 -5.88
C HIS A 112 -13.74 -3.01 -4.77
N GLU A 113 -13.05 -1.96 -4.39
CA GLU A 113 -12.00 -2.00 -3.36
C GLU A 113 -12.52 -2.14 -1.93
N GLY A 114 -13.82 -2.04 -1.69
CA GLY A 114 -14.47 -2.36 -0.41
C GLY A 114 -14.51 -3.86 -0.07
N GLU A 115 -14.07 -4.75 -0.96
CA GLU A 115 -13.96 -6.19 -0.71
C GLU A 115 -12.63 -6.59 -0.01
N ASN A 116 -11.76 -5.62 0.26
CA ASN A 116 -10.53 -5.85 1.01
C ASN A 116 -10.80 -6.14 2.51
N PRO A 117 -9.87 -6.76 3.24
CA PRO A 117 -10.05 -7.19 4.64
C PRO A 117 -10.50 -6.09 5.61
N THR A 118 -10.07 -4.84 5.43
CA THR A 118 -10.54 -3.70 6.24
C THR A 118 -11.47 -2.77 5.45
N LEU A 119 -12.11 -3.30 4.41
CA LEU A 119 -13.14 -2.67 3.59
C LEU A 119 -12.67 -1.47 2.76
N SER A 120 -11.38 -1.36 2.50
CA SER A 120 -10.84 -0.28 1.66
C SER A 120 -9.57 -0.68 0.89
N PHE A 121 -9.25 0.07 -0.16
CA PHE A 121 -8.00 -0.08 -0.93
C PHE A 121 -6.73 0.17 -0.10
N LYS A 122 -6.86 0.72 1.11
CA LYS A 122 -5.72 0.98 2.00
C LYS A 122 -5.01 -0.30 2.40
N ASP A 123 -5.69 -1.43 2.42
CA ASP A 123 -5.11 -2.75 2.67
C ASP A 123 -3.96 -3.06 1.72
N ARG A 124 -4.12 -2.74 0.43
CA ARG A 124 -3.07 -2.97 -0.58
C ARG A 124 -1.79 -2.18 -0.29
N GLY A 125 -1.93 -0.96 0.21
CA GLY A 125 -0.77 -0.16 0.61
C GLY A 125 -0.21 -0.58 1.97
N MET A 126 -1.04 -1.08 2.87
CA MET A 126 -0.57 -1.48 4.19
C MET A 126 0.15 -2.83 4.19
N THR A 127 -0.24 -3.75 3.31
CA THR A 127 0.53 -4.99 3.15
C THR A 127 1.98 -4.70 2.74
N THR A 128 2.22 -3.78 1.81
CA THR A 128 3.59 -3.39 1.39
C THR A 128 4.30 -2.53 2.42
N GLY A 129 3.63 -1.52 2.97
CA GLY A 129 4.23 -0.62 3.95
C GLY A 129 4.64 -1.32 5.24
N VAL A 130 3.78 -2.20 5.78
CA VAL A 130 4.08 -2.97 6.99
C VAL A 130 5.13 -4.06 6.73
N SER A 131 5.07 -4.73 5.58
CA SER A 131 6.10 -5.69 5.18
C SER A 131 7.48 -5.03 5.10
N TRP A 132 7.54 -3.83 4.51
CA TRP A 132 8.79 -3.09 4.43
C TRP A 132 9.27 -2.60 5.79
N ALA A 133 8.37 -2.13 6.67
CA ALA A 133 8.71 -1.78 8.05
C ALA A 133 9.29 -2.97 8.81
N LYS A 134 8.71 -4.17 8.65
CA LYS A 134 9.24 -5.42 9.20
C LYS A 134 10.63 -5.73 8.65
N HIS A 135 10.83 -5.62 7.34
CA HIS A 135 12.13 -5.84 6.68
C HIS A 135 13.22 -4.91 7.21
N LEU A 136 12.87 -3.66 7.52
CA LEU A 136 13.76 -2.67 8.13
C LEU A 136 13.97 -2.88 9.64
N GLY A 137 13.31 -3.86 10.26
CA GLY A 137 13.39 -4.12 11.70
C GLY A 137 12.71 -3.05 12.57
N MET A 138 11.79 -2.27 11.99
CA MET A 138 11.04 -1.25 12.72
C MET A 138 10.17 -1.88 13.80
N LYS A 139 10.02 -1.19 14.93
CA LYS A 139 9.19 -1.61 16.06
C LYS A 139 7.90 -0.80 16.18
N ILE A 140 7.84 0.35 15.52
CA ILE A 140 6.69 1.25 15.56
C ILE A 140 6.37 1.71 14.14
N VAL A 141 5.11 1.54 13.75
CA VAL A 141 4.53 2.17 12.56
C VAL A 141 3.50 3.20 13.00
N ALA A 142 3.41 4.32 12.30
CA ALA A 142 2.48 5.38 12.66
C ALA A 142 1.76 5.97 11.45
N CYS A 143 0.57 6.50 11.67
CA CYS A 143 -0.12 7.35 10.72
C CYS A 143 -0.95 8.42 11.42
N ALA A 144 -1.16 9.55 10.75
CA ALA A 144 -2.25 10.47 11.06
C ALA A 144 -3.46 10.08 10.20
N SER A 145 -4.54 9.61 10.83
CA SER A 145 -5.75 9.19 10.11
C SER A 145 -6.94 9.04 11.03
N THR A 146 -8.11 9.39 10.52
CA THR A 146 -9.40 9.25 11.20
C THR A 146 -10.27 8.11 10.65
N GLY A 147 -9.74 7.27 9.74
CA GLY A 147 -10.56 6.26 9.06
C GLY A 147 -9.72 5.10 8.48
N ASP A 148 -9.94 4.78 7.20
CA ASP A 148 -9.42 3.57 6.55
C ASP A 148 -7.91 3.35 6.69
N THR A 149 -7.11 4.42 6.67
CA THR A 149 -5.64 4.28 6.79
C THR A 149 -5.25 3.75 8.18
N SER A 150 -5.89 4.25 9.25
CA SER A 150 -5.62 3.76 10.61
C SER A 150 -6.15 2.35 10.83
N ALA A 151 -7.34 2.03 10.29
CA ALA A 151 -7.91 0.70 10.34
C ALA A 151 -7.00 -0.34 9.66
N ALA A 152 -6.59 -0.07 8.43
CA ALA A 152 -5.69 -0.96 7.69
C ALA A 152 -4.32 -1.05 8.36
N MET A 153 -3.69 0.08 8.75
CA MET A 153 -2.40 0.04 9.44
C MET A 153 -2.44 -0.84 10.70
N ALA A 154 -3.45 -0.67 11.54
CA ALA A 154 -3.60 -1.45 12.76
C ALA A 154 -3.77 -2.95 12.46
N ALA A 155 -4.60 -3.29 11.46
CA ALA A 155 -4.87 -4.66 11.07
C ALA A 155 -3.63 -5.41 10.57
N TYR A 156 -2.74 -4.73 9.82
CA TYR A 156 -1.51 -5.33 9.32
C TYR A 156 -0.39 -5.33 10.35
N ALA A 157 -0.25 -4.26 11.15
CA ALA A 157 0.71 -4.21 12.25
C ALA A 157 0.47 -5.33 13.27
N ALA A 158 -0.79 -5.63 13.57
CA ALA A 158 -1.19 -6.73 14.46
C ALA A 158 -0.77 -8.14 13.98
N GLN A 159 -0.30 -8.31 12.74
CA GLN A 159 0.24 -9.58 12.23
C GLN A 159 1.73 -9.77 12.55
N VAL A 160 2.37 -8.79 13.16
CA VAL A 160 3.81 -8.80 13.47
C VAL A 160 3.99 -8.65 14.98
N ASP A 161 4.55 -9.66 15.64
CA ASP A 161 4.58 -9.77 17.10
C ASP A 161 5.19 -8.53 17.80
N ASP A 162 6.28 -8.00 17.28
CA ASP A 162 7.02 -6.90 17.90
C ASP A 162 6.73 -5.52 17.26
N LEU A 163 5.70 -5.40 16.43
CA LEU A 163 5.37 -4.16 15.74
C LEU A 163 4.14 -3.49 16.37
N ARG A 164 4.28 -2.24 16.78
CA ARG A 164 3.21 -1.44 17.36
C ARG A 164 2.67 -0.42 16.38
N GLY A 165 1.35 -0.40 16.16
CA GLY A 165 0.66 0.66 15.42
C GLY A 165 0.32 1.84 16.33
N VAL A 166 0.64 3.05 15.89
CA VAL A 166 0.28 4.31 16.58
C VAL A 166 -0.52 5.21 15.64
N VAL A 167 -1.69 5.60 16.06
CA VAL A 167 -2.60 6.47 15.29
C VAL A 167 -2.67 7.84 15.94
N PHE A 168 -2.34 8.86 15.18
CA PHE A 168 -2.51 10.27 15.57
C PHE A 168 -3.81 10.80 14.98
N LEU A 169 -4.64 11.42 15.81
CA LEU A 169 -5.96 11.88 15.39
C LEU A 169 -6.38 13.15 16.16
N PRO A 170 -7.18 14.02 15.54
CA PRO A 170 -7.69 15.20 16.22
C PRO A 170 -8.75 14.81 17.26
N HIS A 171 -8.64 15.36 18.47
CA HIS A 171 -9.68 15.23 19.49
C HIS A 171 -10.99 15.85 18.97
N ASN A 172 -12.13 15.30 19.30
CA ASN A 172 -13.48 15.81 18.98
C ASN A 172 -13.92 15.77 17.49
N LYS A 173 -13.17 15.17 16.58
CA LYS A 173 -13.56 15.07 15.15
C LYS A 173 -13.73 13.65 14.64
N ILE A 174 -13.90 12.67 15.52
CA ILE A 174 -13.91 11.25 15.14
C ILE A 174 -15.02 10.54 15.89
N SER A 175 -15.80 9.77 15.13
CA SER A 175 -16.78 8.88 15.75
C SER A 175 -16.09 7.63 16.32
N PRO A 176 -16.64 7.04 17.40
CA PRO A 176 -16.16 5.77 17.94
C PRO A 176 -16.10 4.65 16.88
N GLU A 177 -17.04 4.66 15.92
CA GLU A 177 -17.11 3.69 14.84
C GLU A 177 -15.91 3.74 13.91
N GLN A 178 -15.39 4.93 13.63
CA GLN A 178 -14.19 5.13 12.80
C GLN A 178 -12.91 4.61 13.48
N LEU A 179 -12.90 4.60 14.81
CA LEU A 179 -11.78 4.09 15.61
C LEU A 179 -11.90 2.61 15.96
N ALA A 180 -13.09 2.04 15.86
CA ALA A 180 -13.40 0.70 16.34
C ALA A 180 -12.39 -0.34 15.81
N GLN A 181 -12.08 -0.31 14.53
CA GLN A 181 -11.13 -1.25 13.94
C GLN A 181 -9.70 -1.04 14.47
N ALA A 182 -9.21 0.20 14.52
CA ALA A 182 -7.86 0.49 15.01
C ALA A 182 -7.67 0.03 16.46
N ILE A 183 -8.67 0.29 17.32
CA ILE A 183 -8.67 -0.12 18.72
C ILE A 183 -8.77 -1.64 18.84
N ALA A 184 -9.66 -2.28 18.09
CA ALA A 184 -9.85 -3.73 18.11
C ALA A 184 -8.58 -4.51 17.70
N TYR A 185 -7.78 -3.96 16.79
CA TYR A 185 -6.48 -4.51 16.42
C TYR A 185 -5.33 -4.10 17.36
N GLY A 186 -5.62 -3.40 18.46
CA GLY A 186 -4.64 -3.07 19.51
C GLY A 186 -3.70 -1.91 19.18
N ALA A 187 -4.04 -1.06 18.21
CA ALA A 187 -3.26 0.14 17.95
C ALA A 187 -3.40 1.17 19.08
N VAL A 188 -2.30 1.84 19.42
CA VAL A 188 -2.31 2.98 20.33
C VAL A 188 -2.88 4.19 19.61
N THR A 189 -3.94 4.77 20.14
CA THR A 189 -4.58 5.95 19.57
C THR A 189 -4.30 7.19 20.41
N LEU A 190 -3.73 8.23 19.80
CA LEU A 190 -3.39 9.50 20.44
C LEU A 190 -4.32 10.58 19.93
N ALA A 191 -5.28 10.96 20.77
CA ALA A 191 -6.21 12.05 20.48
C ALA A 191 -5.55 13.39 20.88
N LEU A 192 -5.38 14.27 19.90
CA LEU A 192 -4.66 15.53 20.03
C LEU A 192 -5.62 16.72 19.93
N ASP A 193 -5.36 17.75 20.72
CA ASP A 193 -6.12 19.02 20.64
C ASP A 193 -5.61 19.89 19.48
N THR A 194 -5.84 19.41 18.27
CA THR A 194 -5.47 20.06 17.01
C THR A 194 -6.37 19.55 15.88
N ASP A 195 -6.20 20.10 14.68
CA ASP A 195 -6.82 19.59 13.45
C ASP A 195 -6.00 18.46 12.81
N PHE A 196 -6.50 17.96 11.67
CA PHE A 196 -5.81 16.88 10.92
C PHE A 196 -4.41 17.29 10.46
N ASP A 197 -4.23 18.53 10.00
CA ASP A 197 -2.94 19.03 9.55
C ASP A 197 -1.94 19.15 10.70
N GLY A 198 -2.42 19.52 11.90
CA GLY A 198 -1.64 19.51 13.13
C GLY A 198 -1.17 18.10 13.52
N CYS A 199 -2.05 17.10 13.41
CA CYS A 199 -1.68 15.69 13.59
C CYS A 199 -0.63 15.25 12.57
N MET A 200 -0.79 15.64 11.30
CA MET A 200 0.18 15.34 10.24
C MET A 200 1.55 15.97 10.50
N ARG A 201 1.59 17.23 10.90
CA ARG A 201 2.86 17.90 11.27
C ARG A 201 3.52 17.20 12.46
N LEU A 202 2.75 16.86 13.48
CA LEU A 202 3.30 16.23 14.67
C LEU A 202 3.87 14.83 14.38
N VAL A 203 3.14 13.97 13.65
CA VAL A 203 3.61 12.62 13.34
C VAL A 203 4.89 12.65 12.48
N GLN A 204 5.02 13.64 11.58
CA GLN A 204 6.25 13.83 10.82
C GLN A 204 7.42 14.23 11.72
N GLN A 205 7.23 15.22 12.58
CA GLN A 205 8.26 15.65 13.54
C GLN A 205 8.68 14.53 14.50
N VAL A 206 7.74 13.69 14.90
CA VAL A 206 8.04 12.52 15.74
C VAL A 206 8.83 11.48 14.96
N ALA A 207 8.47 11.22 13.71
CA ALA A 207 9.18 10.27 12.85
C ALA A 207 10.60 10.74 12.46
N GLU A 208 10.87 12.04 12.47
CA GLU A 208 12.22 12.60 12.28
C GLU A 208 13.14 12.39 13.50
N ARG A 209 12.57 12.27 14.69
CA ARG A 209 13.32 12.20 15.96
C ARG A 209 13.42 10.79 16.55
N TYR A 210 12.50 9.92 16.19
CA TYR A 210 12.38 8.57 16.75
C TYR A 210 12.28 7.53 15.64
N PRO A 211 12.69 6.29 15.88
CA PRO A 211 12.63 5.21 14.89
C PRO A 211 11.19 4.73 14.67
N ILE A 212 10.36 5.59 14.11
CA ILE A 212 8.96 5.37 13.76
C ILE A 212 8.80 5.39 12.25
N TYR A 213 8.23 4.32 11.69
CA TYR A 213 7.98 4.23 10.27
C TYR A 213 6.59 4.78 9.92
N LEU A 214 6.58 5.89 9.15
CA LEU A 214 5.36 6.60 8.81
C LEU A 214 4.64 5.93 7.64
N LEU A 215 3.35 5.64 7.81
CA LEU A 215 2.49 4.96 6.84
C LEU A 215 1.37 5.87 6.28
N ASN A 216 1.65 7.16 6.14
CA ASN A 216 0.80 8.08 5.38
C ASN A 216 1.08 8.02 3.88
N SER A 217 0.30 8.73 3.06
CA SER A 217 0.38 8.70 1.59
C SER A 217 1.70 9.20 1.00
N MET A 218 2.53 9.89 1.79
CA MET A 218 3.87 10.29 1.40
C MET A 218 4.90 9.14 1.39
N ASN A 219 4.55 7.97 1.90
CA ASN A 219 5.41 6.78 1.87
C ASN A 219 5.27 6.08 0.52
N SER A 220 6.30 6.17 -0.32
CA SER A 220 6.31 5.64 -1.69
C SER A 220 6.17 4.12 -1.72
N LEU A 221 6.80 3.40 -0.78
CA LEU A 221 6.74 1.94 -0.70
C LEU A 221 5.33 1.43 -0.37
N ARG A 222 4.55 2.22 0.37
CA ARG A 222 3.13 1.97 0.58
C ARG A 222 2.33 2.15 -0.72
N ILE A 223 2.66 3.15 -1.53
CA ILE A 223 1.96 3.40 -2.81
C ILE A 223 2.18 2.24 -3.80
N GLU A 224 3.32 1.58 -3.73
CA GLU A 224 3.61 0.39 -4.56
C GLU A 224 2.56 -0.71 -4.41
N GLY A 225 2.05 -0.94 -3.22
CA GLY A 225 0.95 -1.89 -3.02
C GLY A 225 -0.35 -1.46 -3.71
N GLN A 226 -0.65 -0.17 -3.72
CA GLN A 226 -1.85 0.37 -4.37
C GLN A 226 -1.78 0.25 -5.90
N LYS A 227 -0.60 0.29 -6.50
CA LYS A 227 -0.36 0.04 -7.93
C LYS A 227 -0.97 -1.28 -8.40
N SER A 228 -1.08 -2.28 -7.51
CA SER A 228 -1.69 -3.58 -7.82
C SER A 228 -3.15 -3.48 -8.28
N ILE A 229 -3.88 -2.42 -7.94
CA ILE A 229 -5.25 -2.17 -8.44
C ILE A 229 -5.25 -2.12 -9.96
N GLY A 230 -4.30 -1.37 -10.54
CA GLY A 230 -4.13 -1.26 -11.99
C GLY A 230 -3.72 -2.59 -12.62
N LEU A 231 -2.71 -3.25 -12.06
CA LEU A 231 -2.22 -4.54 -12.56
C LEU A 231 -3.32 -5.62 -12.53
N GLU A 232 -4.07 -5.68 -11.45
CA GLU A 232 -5.17 -6.63 -11.27
C GLU A 232 -6.32 -6.34 -12.24
N SER A 233 -6.69 -5.07 -12.40
CA SER A 233 -7.74 -4.66 -13.35
C SER A 233 -7.37 -5.01 -14.80
N ILE A 234 -6.12 -4.75 -15.20
CA ILE A 234 -5.61 -5.10 -16.52
C ILE A 234 -5.61 -6.63 -16.71
N ALA A 235 -5.21 -7.39 -15.69
CA ALA A 235 -5.23 -8.86 -15.74
C ALA A 235 -6.67 -9.39 -15.88
N GLN A 236 -7.63 -8.83 -15.14
CA GLN A 236 -9.06 -9.18 -15.22
C GLN A 236 -9.69 -8.80 -16.55
N LEU A 237 -9.17 -7.81 -17.25
CA LEU A 237 -9.56 -7.44 -18.61
C LEU A 237 -8.83 -8.23 -19.71
N GLY A 238 -8.20 -9.37 -19.36
CA GLY A 238 -7.43 -10.17 -20.30
C GLY A 238 -6.15 -9.50 -20.79
N TRP A 239 -5.51 -8.73 -19.94
CA TRP A 239 -4.30 -7.93 -20.22
C TRP A 239 -4.51 -6.80 -21.24
N ARG A 240 -5.73 -6.30 -21.34
CA ARG A 240 -6.03 -5.08 -22.07
C ARG A 240 -6.01 -3.89 -21.14
N VAL A 241 -5.31 -2.85 -21.53
CA VAL A 241 -5.30 -1.57 -20.81
C VAL A 241 -6.62 -0.84 -21.13
N PRO A 242 -7.39 -0.38 -20.14
CA PRO A 242 -8.56 0.45 -20.39
C PRO A 242 -8.16 1.83 -20.90
N ASP A 243 -9.04 2.49 -21.63
CA ASP A 243 -8.80 3.85 -22.14
C ASP A 243 -8.73 4.87 -21.00
N TRP A 244 -9.50 4.64 -19.93
CA TRP A 244 -9.59 5.50 -18.75
C TRP A 244 -9.61 4.70 -17.44
N PHE A 245 -8.84 5.16 -16.45
CA PHE A 245 -9.02 4.86 -15.05
C PHE A 245 -9.55 6.10 -14.34
N VAL A 246 -10.70 6.00 -13.68
CA VAL A 246 -11.27 7.06 -12.86
C VAL A 246 -11.16 6.63 -11.39
N ILE A 247 -10.49 7.46 -10.58
CA ILE A 247 -10.18 7.19 -9.17
C ILE A 247 -10.77 8.29 -8.30
#